data_dfd86de54544c133f316cde9844f6279
#
_entry.id   dfd86de54544c133f316cde9844f6279
#
_cell.length_a   1.000
_cell.length_b   1.000
_cell.length_c   1.000
_cell.angle_alpha   90.00
_cell.angle_beta   90.00
_cell.angle_gamma   90.00
#
_symmetry.space_group_name_H-M   'P 1'
#
loop_
_entity.id
_entity.type
_entity.pdbx_description
1 polymer ?
#
loop_
_entity_poly.entity_id
_entity_poly.type
_entity_poly.pdbx_seq_one_letter_code
_entity_poly.pdbx_strand_id
1 'polypeptide(L)'
;MSKEAFDSIMTGLNEALEYAKGDKTKGRSRIREMPPEIKPIKEYSKDDIRAIRINLNLSQRAFADVLGVSAKTVEAWESGINSPAGSSSRIIELLEKDEHLLENYGVVSR
;
A
#
# COMPACT_ATOMS: atom_id res chain seq x y z
N MET A 1 -6.30 5.24 20.12
CA MET A 1 -7.32 5.81 19.23
C MET A 1 -8.21 6.75 20.03
N SER A 2 -8.50 7.92 19.51
CA SER A 2 -9.39 8.85 20.19
C SER A 2 -10.84 8.36 20.11
N LYS A 3 -11.67 8.87 21.00
CA LYS A 3 -13.10 8.53 20.99
C LYS A 3 -13.77 8.96 19.69
N GLU A 4 -13.42 10.14 19.19
CA GLU A 4 -13.98 10.63 17.94
C GLU A 4 -13.59 9.77 16.75
N ALA A 5 -12.34 9.33 16.70
CA ALA A 5 -11.87 8.45 15.63
C ALA A 5 -12.58 7.10 15.71
N PHE A 6 -12.73 6.56 16.93
CA PHE A 6 -13.45 5.31 17.11
C PHE A 6 -14.90 5.44 16.69
N ASP A 7 -15.59 6.49 17.11
CA ASP A 7 -16.99 6.73 16.77
C ASP A 7 -17.17 6.90 15.26
N SER A 8 -16.23 7.57 14.60
CA SER A 8 -16.25 7.74 13.15
C SER A 8 -16.11 6.40 12.42
N ILE A 9 -15.20 5.57 12.89
CA ILE A 9 -15.00 4.24 12.31
C ILE A 9 -16.25 3.38 12.51
N MET A 10 -16.83 3.40 13.71
CA MET A 10 -18.02 2.62 13.99
C MET A 10 -19.24 3.12 13.22
N THR A 11 -19.37 4.41 13.02
CA THR A 11 -20.45 4.99 12.21
C THR A 11 -20.32 4.51 10.77
N GLY A 12 -19.14 4.58 10.18
CA GLY A 12 -18.92 4.12 8.83
C GLY A 12 -19.17 2.63 8.68
N LEU A 13 -18.76 1.84 9.67
CA LEU A 13 -18.98 0.40 9.66
C LEU A 13 -20.48 0.08 9.75
N ASN A 14 -21.21 0.78 10.61
CA ASN A 14 -22.65 0.58 10.75
C ASN A 14 -23.40 0.98 9.48
N GLU A 15 -23.01 2.08 8.85
CA GLU A 15 -23.58 2.48 7.57
C GLU A 15 -23.37 1.42 6.49
N ALA A 16 -22.16 0.86 6.44
CA ALA A 16 -21.84 -0.21 5.49
C ALA A 16 -22.68 -1.45 5.75
N LEU A 17 -22.91 -1.81 7.03
CA LEU A 17 -23.74 -2.94 7.40
C LEU A 17 -25.20 -2.70 7.05
N GLU A 18 -25.72 -1.51 7.32
CA GLU A 18 -27.11 -1.17 6.97
C GLU A 18 -27.30 -1.17 5.46
N TYR A 19 -26.35 -0.64 4.72
CA TYR A 19 -26.39 -0.65 3.27
C TYR A 19 -26.47 -2.09 2.76
N ALA A 20 -25.63 -2.96 3.32
CA ALA A 20 -25.62 -4.37 2.93
C ALA A 20 -26.90 -5.09 3.30
N LYS A 21 -27.55 -4.71 4.41
CA LYS A 21 -28.78 -5.35 4.88
C LYS A 21 -30.04 -4.72 4.29
N GLY A 22 -30.08 -3.38 4.25
CA GLY A 22 -31.24 -2.63 3.86
C GLY A 22 -31.43 -2.51 2.35
N ASP A 23 -30.33 -2.32 1.65
CA ASP A 23 -30.35 -2.21 0.19
C ASP A 23 -29.59 -3.38 -0.43
N LYS A 24 -30.14 -4.53 -0.27
CA LYS A 24 -29.53 -5.78 -0.73
C LYS A 24 -29.30 -5.79 -2.23
N THR A 25 -30.16 -5.16 -2.98
CA THR A 25 -30.11 -5.18 -4.44
C THR A 25 -28.95 -4.37 -4.97
N LYS A 26 -28.77 -3.16 -4.47
CA LYS A 26 -27.76 -2.26 -4.99
C LYS A 26 -26.35 -2.58 -4.50
N GLY A 27 -26.18 -2.70 -3.17
CA GLY A 27 -24.87 -2.89 -2.59
C GLY A 27 -24.30 -4.27 -2.86
N ARG A 28 -25.06 -5.27 -2.48
CA ARG A 28 -24.57 -6.67 -2.55
C ARG A 28 -24.48 -7.20 -3.96
N SER A 29 -25.51 -6.93 -4.77
CA SER A 29 -25.52 -7.40 -6.16
C SER A 29 -24.36 -6.80 -6.94
N ARG A 30 -24.10 -5.50 -6.76
CA ARG A 30 -23.03 -4.83 -7.46
C ARG A 30 -21.67 -5.43 -7.11
N ILE A 31 -21.42 -5.70 -5.82
CA ILE A 31 -20.15 -6.27 -5.37
C ILE A 31 -19.98 -7.70 -5.90
N ARG A 32 -21.05 -8.48 -5.90
CA ARG A 32 -20.99 -9.88 -6.35
C ARG A 32 -20.91 -10.03 -7.84
N GLU A 33 -21.68 -9.23 -8.58
CA GLU A 33 -21.77 -9.35 -10.02
C GLU A 33 -20.53 -8.83 -10.74
N MET A 34 -19.86 -7.84 -10.14
CA MET A 34 -18.72 -7.20 -10.77
C MET A 34 -17.54 -7.10 -9.80
N PRO A 35 -16.93 -8.24 -9.46
CA PRO A 35 -15.73 -8.19 -8.64
C PRO A 35 -14.63 -7.41 -9.37
N PRO A 36 -13.87 -6.58 -8.68
CA PRO A 36 -12.79 -5.84 -9.31
C PRO A 36 -11.71 -6.79 -9.79
N GLU A 37 -11.09 -6.44 -10.91
CA GLU A 37 -9.89 -7.12 -11.35
C GLU A 37 -8.71 -6.55 -10.57
N ILE A 38 -7.94 -7.43 -9.97
CA ILE A 38 -6.77 -7.03 -9.19
C ILE A 38 -5.54 -7.55 -9.89
N LYS A 39 -4.63 -6.66 -10.23
CA LYS A 39 -3.39 -7.05 -10.88
C LYS A 39 -2.56 -7.93 -9.94
N PRO A 40 -1.93 -8.98 -10.46
CA PRO A 40 -1.04 -9.79 -9.65
C PRO A 40 0.14 -8.95 -9.15
N ILE A 41 0.77 -9.42 -8.08
CA ILE A 41 1.94 -8.78 -7.51
C ILE A 41 3.07 -8.81 -8.54
N LYS A 42 3.67 -7.65 -8.77
CA LYS A 42 4.78 -7.50 -9.71
C LYS A 42 6.08 -7.97 -9.07
N GLU A 43 6.93 -8.59 -9.85
CA GLU A 43 8.27 -8.96 -9.40
C GLU A 43 9.26 -7.84 -9.73
N TYR A 44 10.20 -7.61 -8.81
CA TYR A 44 11.20 -6.56 -8.97
C TYR A 44 12.59 -7.15 -8.88
N SER A 45 13.44 -6.79 -9.84
CA SER A 45 14.85 -7.14 -9.81
C SER A 45 15.60 -6.20 -8.86
N LYS A 46 16.84 -6.54 -8.51
CA LYS A 46 17.70 -5.69 -7.68
C LYS A 46 17.88 -4.30 -8.28
N ASP A 47 18.02 -4.23 -9.60
CA ASP A 47 18.20 -2.94 -10.28
C ASP A 47 16.92 -2.11 -10.29
N ASP A 48 15.77 -2.77 -10.41
CA ASP A 48 14.48 -2.10 -10.33
C ASP A 48 14.28 -1.44 -8.97
N ILE A 49 14.58 -2.16 -7.90
CA ILE A 49 14.43 -1.64 -6.53
C ILE A 49 15.31 -0.42 -6.33
N ARG A 50 16.57 -0.53 -6.77
CA ARG A 50 17.52 0.56 -6.63
C ARG A 50 17.07 1.80 -7.43
N ALA A 51 16.62 1.60 -8.66
CA ALA A 51 16.17 2.71 -9.50
C ALA A 51 14.96 3.41 -8.89
N ILE A 52 14.00 2.66 -8.39
CA ILE A 52 12.81 3.24 -7.75
C ILE A 52 13.20 4.02 -6.51
N ARG A 53 14.06 3.47 -5.68
CA ARG A 53 14.54 4.14 -4.46
C ARG A 53 15.24 5.45 -4.78
N ILE A 54 16.14 5.42 -5.75
CA ILE A 54 16.90 6.62 -6.16
C ILE A 54 15.94 7.67 -6.74
N ASN A 55 14.98 7.26 -7.52
CA ASN A 55 13.97 8.18 -8.06
C ASN A 55 13.17 8.87 -6.96
N LEU A 56 12.97 8.19 -5.84
CA LEU A 56 12.27 8.75 -4.68
C LEU A 56 13.19 9.61 -3.79
N ASN A 57 14.47 9.69 -4.13
CA ASN A 57 15.48 10.41 -3.34
C ASN A 57 15.60 9.89 -1.91
N LEU A 58 15.54 8.59 -1.74
CA LEU A 58 15.63 7.95 -0.42
C LEU A 58 16.90 7.12 -0.31
N SER A 59 17.51 7.15 0.88
CA SER A 59 18.57 6.21 1.23
C SER A 59 17.95 4.82 1.42
N GLN A 60 18.80 3.79 1.48
CA GLN A 60 18.32 2.44 1.78
C GLN A 60 17.58 2.39 3.12
N ARG A 61 18.11 3.08 4.12
CA ARG A 61 17.48 3.12 5.44
C ARG A 61 16.14 3.84 5.41
N ALA A 62 16.06 4.99 4.73
CA ALA A 62 14.81 5.73 4.61
C ALA A 62 13.76 4.91 3.87
N PHE A 63 14.16 4.24 2.80
CA PHE A 63 13.27 3.38 2.04
C PHE A 63 12.74 2.23 2.90
N ALA A 64 13.63 1.62 3.69
CA ALA A 64 13.24 0.57 4.64
C ALA A 64 12.22 1.11 5.66
N ASP A 65 12.46 2.29 6.19
CA ASP A 65 11.55 2.91 7.15
C ASP A 65 10.17 3.17 6.52
N VAL A 66 10.14 3.63 5.29
CA VAL A 66 8.88 3.85 4.55
C VAL A 66 8.10 2.54 4.42
N LEU A 67 8.79 1.46 4.11
CA LEU A 67 8.16 0.15 3.89
C LEU A 67 7.90 -0.63 5.19
N GLY A 68 8.47 -0.17 6.30
CA GLY A 68 8.34 -0.88 7.57
C GLY A 68 9.17 -2.15 7.66
N VAL A 69 10.30 -2.20 6.95
CA VAL A 69 11.23 -3.33 6.99
C VAL A 69 12.59 -2.87 7.49
N SER A 70 13.51 -3.80 7.73
CA SER A 70 14.85 -3.43 8.16
C SER A 70 15.70 -2.96 6.97
N ALA A 71 16.71 -2.13 7.26
CA ALA A 71 17.66 -1.69 6.23
C ALA A 71 18.38 -2.88 5.59
N LYS A 72 18.66 -3.92 6.38
CA LYS A 72 19.27 -5.14 5.86
C LYS A 72 18.38 -5.83 4.83
N THR A 73 17.08 -5.76 5.00
CA THR A 73 16.13 -6.30 4.03
C THR A 73 16.24 -5.59 2.69
N VAL A 74 16.31 -4.25 2.71
CA VAL A 74 16.49 -3.48 1.48
C VAL A 74 17.86 -3.78 0.84
N GLU A 75 18.91 -3.87 1.65
CA GLU A 75 20.23 -4.24 1.16
C GLU A 75 20.21 -5.60 0.47
N ALA A 76 19.51 -6.56 1.06
CA ALA A 76 19.39 -7.91 0.47
C ALA A 76 18.66 -7.86 -0.88
N TRP A 77 17.62 -7.05 -0.99
CA TRP A 77 16.91 -6.87 -2.26
C TRP A 77 17.83 -6.28 -3.33
N GLU A 78 18.61 -5.27 -2.97
CA GLU A 78 19.48 -4.57 -3.93
C GLU A 78 20.75 -5.33 -4.24
N SER A 79 21.10 -6.31 -3.44
CA SER A 79 22.24 -7.22 -3.74
C SER A 79 21.81 -8.49 -4.47
N GLY A 80 20.52 -8.72 -4.61
CA GLY A 80 19.99 -9.89 -5.30
C GLY A 80 19.89 -11.14 -4.44
N ILE A 81 20.12 -11.04 -3.13
CA ILE A 81 20.01 -12.18 -2.22
C ILE A 81 18.58 -12.67 -2.15
N ASN A 82 17.62 -11.75 -2.10
CA ASN A 82 16.21 -12.09 -2.18
C ASN A 82 15.46 -10.94 -2.85
N SER A 83 14.15 -11.06 -2.95
CA SER A 83 13.29 -10.07 -3.63
C SER A 83 12.13 -9.70 -2.72
N PRO A 84 11.61 -8.47 -2.85
CA PRO A 84 10.40 -8.13 -2.14
C PRO A 84 9.25 -9.01 -2.59
N ALA A 85 8.32 -9.26 -1.70
CA ALA A 85 7.16 -10.10 -1.97
C ALA A 85 5.95 -9.55 -1.21
N GLY A 86 4.77 -9.96 -1.65
CA GLY A 86 3.54 -9.61 -0.97
C GLY A 86 3.30 -8.12 -0.86
N SER A 87 3.03 -7.64 0.35
CA SER A 87 2.68 -6.23 0.58
C SER A 87 3.81 -5.27 0.22
N SER A 88 5.06 -5.66 0.43
CA SER A 88 6.20 -4.82 0.04
C SER A 88 6.21 -4.56 -1.47
N SER A 89 6.01 -5.60 -2.27
CA SER A 89 5.96 -5.46 -3.72
C SER A 89 4.80 -4.56 -4.16
N ARG A 90 3.65 -4.69 -3.54
CA ARG A 90 2.49 -3.85 -3.88
C ARG A 90 2.76 -2.38 -3.55
N ILE A 91 3.34 -2.10 -2.40
CA ILE A 91 3.67 -0.73 -2.01
C ILE A 91 4.72 -0.14 -2.96
N ILE A 92 5.74 -0.93 -3.30
CA ILE A 92 6.76 -0.50 -4.25
C ILE A 92 6.14 -0.16 -5.61
N GLU A 93 5.19 -0.95 -6.07
CA GLU A 93 4.46 -0.67 -7.30
C GLU A 93 3.74 0.67 -7.24
N LEU A 94 3.07 0.97 -6.14
CA LEU A 94 2.39 2.25 -5.97
C LEU A 94 3.37 3.43 -5.96
N LEU A 95 4.52 3.26 -5.32
CA LEU A 95 5.57 4.28 -5.29
C LEU A 95 6.22 4.48 -6.66
N GLU A 96 6.33 3.42 -7.45
CA GLU A 96 6.85 3.50 -8.80
C GLU A 96 5.92 4.34 -9.69
N LYS A 97 4.63 4.19 -9.51
CA LYS A 97 3.62 4.89 -10.31
C LYS A 97 3.36 6.31 -9.86
N ASP A 98 3.50 6.58 -8.58
CA ASP A 98 3.26 7.91 -7.99
C ASP A 98 4.42 8.29 -7.09
N GLU A 99 5.37 9.01 -7.65
CA GLU A 99 6.59 9.42 -6.93
C GLU A 99 6.33 10.44 -5.83
N HIS A 100 5.17 11.07 -5.82
CA HIS A 100 4.80 12.08 -4.82
C HIS A 100 3.86 11.52 -3.75
N LEU A 101 3.57 10.22 -3.79
CA LEU A 101 2.65 9.57 -2.88
C LEU A 101 3.03 9.82 -1.41
N LEU A 102 4.30 9.69 -1.10
CA LEU A 102 4.79 9.80 0.27
C LEU A 102 4.63 11.22 0.83
N GLU A 103 4.94 12.23 0.03
CA GLU A 103 4.77 13.62 0.44
C GLU A 103 3.30 13.97 0.54
N ASN A 104 2.49 13.55 -0.42
CA ASN A 104 1.05 13.86 -0.46
C ASN A 104 0.31 13.32 0.76
N TYR A 105 0.75 12.20 1.31
CA TYR A 105 0.13 11.60 2.50
C TYR A 105 0.93 11.82 3.78
N GLY A 106 1.95 12.67 3.73
CA GLY A 106 2.70 13.05 4.92
C GLY A 106 3.61 11.97 5.49
N VAL A 107 3.93 10.95 4.71
CA VAL A 107 4.86 9.89 5.14
C VAL A 107 6.29 10.41 5.14
N VAL A 108 6.63 11.24 4.16
CA VAL A 108 7.93 11.89 4.07
C VAL A 108 7.72 13.39 4.17
N SER A 109 8.52 14.02 5.01
CA SER A 109 8.54 15.47 5.22
C SER A 109 9.79 16.03 4.57
N ARG A 110 9.63 16.84 3.54
CA ARG A 110 10.74 17.46 2.84
C ARG A 110 10.61 18.95 2.76
#